data_99b272add64aaa5b9f6f964514c5da1d
#
_entry.id   99b272add64aaa5b9f6f964514c5da1d
#
_cell.length_a   1.000
_cell.length_b   1.000
_cell.length_c   1.000
_cell.angle_alpha   90.00
_cell.angle_beta   90.00
_cell.angle_gamma   90.00
#
_symmetry.space_group_name_H-M   'P 1'
#
loop_
_entity.id
_entity.type
_entity.pdbx_description
1 polymer ?
#
loop_
_entity_poly.entity_id
_entity_poly.type
_entity_poly.pdbx_seq_one_letter_code
_entity_poly.pdbx_strand_id
1 'polypeptide(L)'
;MSDIKLYGYATSPYVRKTGCFLYYKQLDFEFVPVSPLNAAETLDFIGGTQVPVLVIDGEARRESSEHALWLDERFPERPLCPSGHREKILRLDKWVSDTFLMSIFRGAIDSEPNLQYRYRFWRLAALVSAHTPMPEQIRHLWPDFVAQAPFIKAMGEKMDLTESPADMAMRIGMELAAHIGEGPYIGGLEQPSMLDLAIFPQLVFGVMFGLEERLSAGQHPVIKAWLSRMAEHLPANPTLVADTMQLMSISDALAALD
;
A
#
# COMPACT_ATOMS: atom_id res chain seq x y z
N MET A 1 -4.17 19.47 -19.77
CA MET A 1 -3.64 18.62 -18.69
C MET A 1 -4.86 18.08 -17.97
N SER A 2 -4.99 16.77 -17.76
CA SER A 2 -6.16 16.20 -17.07
C SER A 2 -6.14 16.60 -15.59
N ASP A 3 -7.32 16.86 -15.01
CA ASP A 3 -7.47 17.07 -13.56
C ASP A 3 -7.57 15.71 -12.87
N ILE A 4 -6.50 15.31 -12.16
CA ILE A 4 -6.41 14.02 -11.49
C ILE A 4 -6.35 14.22 -9.98
N LYS A 5 -7.27 13.59 -9.24
CA LYS A 5 -7.30 13.63 -7.77
C LYS A 5 -7.39 12.25 -7.18
N LEU A 6 -6.54 11.98 -6.18
CA LEU A 6 -6.56 10.75 -5.42
C LEU A 6 -6.99 11.04 -3.98
N TYR A 7 -8.18 10.57 -3.61
CA TYR A 7 -8.73 10.69 -2.27
C TYR A 7 -8.37 9.48 -1.40
N GLY A 8 -7.89 9.72 -0.19
CA GLY A 8 -7.65 8.62 0.74
C GLY A 8 -6.81 8.94 1.96
N TYR A 9 -6.50 7.90 2.71
CA TYR A 9 -5.54 7.95 3.82
C TYR A 9 -4.17 7.57 3.29
N ALA A 10 -3.13 8.34 3.54
CA ALA A 10 -1.75 7.98 3.17
C ALA A 10 -1.28 6.65 3.80
N THR A 11 -1.89 6.25 4.93
CA THR A 11 -1.63 4.98 5.61
C THR A 11 -2.40 3.78 5.04
N SER A 12 -3.34 3.99 4.10
CA SER A 12 -4.05 2.88 3.45
C SER A 12 -3.17 2.19 2.40
N PRO A 13 -3.00 0.86 2.44
CA PRO A 13 -2.23 0.14 1.43
C PRO A 13 -2.83 0.26 0.03
N TYR A 14 -4.14 0.34 -0.10
CA TYR A 14 -4.82 0.49 -1.39
C TYR A 14 -4.67 1.91 -1.98
N VAL A 15 -4.61 2.93 -1.12
CA VAL A 15 -4.34 4.31 -1.55
C VAL A 15 -2.90 4.44 -2.03
N ARG A 16 -1.91 3.88 -1.30
CA ARG A 16 -0.53 3.83 -1.74
C ARG A 16 -0.35 3.07 -3.06
N LYS A 17 -1.05 1.93 -3.24
CA LYS A 17 -1.10 1.19 -4.52
C LYS A 17 -1.46 2.14 -5.68
N THR A 18 -2.57 2.86 -5.57
CA THR A 18 -3.02 3.80 -6.61
C THR A 18 -2.06 4.98 -6.77
N GLY A 19 -1.53 5.54 -5.68
CA GLY A 19 -0.51 6.60 -5.74
C GLY A 19 0.73 6.17 -6.54
N CYS A 20 1.21 4.94 -6.32
CA CYS A 20 2.35 4.40 -7.08
C CYS A 20 2.05 4.21 -8.58
N PHE A 21 0.80 3.91 -8.95
CA PHE A 21 0.41 3.89 -10.36
C PHE A 21 0.58 5.26 -11.01
N LEU A 22 0.12 6.30 -10.34
CA LEU A 22 0.21 7.69 -10.83
C LEU A 22 1.68 8.14 -10.92
N TYR A 23 2.50 7.88 -9.91
CA TYR A 23 3.93 8.16 -9.93
C TYR A 23 4.66 7.42 -11.05
N TYR A 24 4.42 6.12 -11.21
CA TYR A 24 5.04 5.33 -12.27
C TYR A 24 4.68 5.85 -13.66
N LYS A 25 3.42 6.22 -13.88
CA LYS A 25 2.96 6.82 -15.13
C LYS A 25 3.43 8.26 -15.31
N GLN A 26 4.08 8.87 -14.31
CA GLN A 26 4.53 10.27 -14.32
C GLN A 26 3.37 11.26 -14.55
N LEU A 27 2.23 10.96 -13.96
CA LEU A 27 1.06 11.82 -14.03
C LEU A 27 1.06 12.79 -12.84
N ASP A 28 0.85 14.08 -13.14
CA ASP A 28 0.61 15.06 -12.09
C ASP A 28 -0.79 14.85 -11.49
N PHE A 29 -0.88 14.81 -10.18
CA PHE A 29 -2.14 14.61 -9.45
C PHE A 29 -2.15 15.34 -8.12
N GLU A 30 -3.35 15.68 -7.66
CA GLU A 30 -3.60 16.17 -6.32
C GLU A 30 -3.92 14.99 -5.38
N PHE A 31 -3.16 14.84 -4.29
CA PHE A 31 -3.56 13.96 -3.21
C PHE A 31 -4.51 14.71 -2.27
N VAL A 32 -5.76 14.26 -2.17
CA VAL A 32 -6.78 14.82 -1.29
C VAL A 32 -6.91 13.92 -0.05
N PRO A 33 -6.33 14.33 1.08
CA PRO A 33 -6.37 13.51 2.29
C PRO A 33 -7.78 13.43 2.85
N VAL A 34 -8.25 12.22 3.11
CA VAL A 34 -9.54 11.93 3.76
C VAL A 34 -9.30 11.72 5.25
N SER A 35 -10.12 12.34 6.10
CA SER A 35 -10.08 12.04 7.53
C SER A 35 -10.85 10.76 7.85
N PRO A 36 -10.26 9.81 8.58
CA PRO A 36 -10.99 8.62 9.00
C PRO A 36 -12.15 8.92 9.99
N LEU A 37 -12.20 10.15 10.53
CA LEU A 37 -13.27 10.56 11.46
C LEU A 37 -14.52 11.08 10.74
N ASN A 38 -14.37 11.58 9.49
CA ASN A 38 -15.47 12.13 8.71
C ASN A 38 -15.39 11.77 7.21
N ALA A 39 -14.95 10.57 6.91
CA ALA A 39 -14.78 10.09 5.53
C ALA A 39 -16.06 10.20 4.70
N ALA A 40 -17.23 9.98 5.31
CA ALA A 40 -18.52 10.09 4.63
C ALA A 40 -18.80 11.50 4.12
N GLU A 41 -18.39 12.53 4.85
CA GLU A 41 -18.55 13.94 4.44
C GLU A 41 -17.63 14.27 3.25
N THR A 42 -16.35 13.86 3.34
CA THR A 42 -15.36 14.11 2.28
C THR A 42 -15.70 13.37 0.98
N LEU A 43 -16.32 12.18 1.08
CA LEU A 43 -16.65 11.31 -0.04
C LEU A 43 -18.14 11.29 -0.40
N ASP A 44 -18.90 12.32 0.04
CA ASP A 44 -20.35 12.42 -0.19
C ASP A 44 -20.69 12.39 -1.69
N PHE A 45 -19.84 13.02 -2.53
CA PHE A 45 -20.02 13.09 -3.98
C PHE A 45 -20.04 11.72 -4.68
N ILE A 46 -19.51 10.66 -4.02
CA ILE A 46 -19.51 9.30 -4.57
C ILE A 46 -20.32 8.32 -3.68
N GLY A 47 -20.71 8.77 -2.47
CA GLY A 47 -21.45 7.99 -1.46
C GLY A 47 -20.62 6.87 -0.82
N GLY A 48 -20.42 6.89 0.48
CA GLY A 48 -19.67 5.88 1.26
C GLY A 48 -18.37 6.40 1.84
N THR A 49 -17.56 5.50 2.40
CA THR A 49 -16.35 5.83 3.17
C THR A 49 -15.11 5.08 2.69
N GLN A 50 -15.26 4.26 1.64
CA GLN A 50 -14.19 3.42 1.13
C GLN A 50 -13.18 4.23 0.34
N VAL A 51 -11.90 4.01 0.59
CA VAL A 51 -10.77 4.59 -0.14
C VAL A 51 -9.90 3.47 -0.74
N PRO A 52 -9.18 3.74 -1.83
CA PRO A 52 -9.03 5.00 -2.58
C PRO A 52 -10.24 5.36 -3.42
N VAL A 53 -10.42 6.67 -3.67
CA VAL A 53 -11.24 7.16 -4.77
C VAL A 53 -10.31 7.92 -5.73
N LEU A 54 -10.27 7.49 -6.99
CA LEU A 54 -9.56 8.18 -8.06
C LEU A 54 -10.55 8.96 -8.90
N VAL A 55 -10.27 10.24 -9.10
CA VAL A 55 -11.07 11.14 -9.96
C VAL A 55 -10.21 11.59 -11.12
N ILE A 56 -10.70 11.48 -12.35
CA ILE A 56 -10.05 11.99 -13.56
C ILE A 56 -11.08 12.78 -14.34
N ASP A 57 -10.83 14.08 -14.53
CA ASP A 57 -11.70 15.00 -15.26
C ASP A 57 -13.17 14.95 -14.77
N GLY A 58 -13.38 14.79 -13.47
CA GLY A 58 -14.69 14.73 -12.82
C GLY A 58 -15.36 13.34 -12.79
N GLU A 59 -14.84 12.33 -13.49
CA GLU A 59 -15.29 10.93 -13.35
C GLU A 59 -14.59 10.30 -12.14
N ALA A 60 -15.34 9.60 -11.27
CA ALA A 60 -14.82 8.99 -10.04
C ALA A 60 -14.95 7.47 -10.06
N ARG A 61 -13.90 6.75 -9.65
CA ARG A 61 -13.88 5.29 -9.47
C ARG A 61 -13.24 4.88 -8.14
N ARG A 62 -13.61 3.70 -7.61
CA ARG A 62 -13.17 3.24 -6.28
C ARG A 62 -12.16 2.10 -6.32
N GLU A 63 -12.37 1.07 -7.09
CA GLU A 63 -11.62 -0.18 -6.98
C GLU A 63 -10.16 -0.01 -7.45
N SER A 64 -9.20 -0.17 -6.52
CA SER A 64 -7.78 0.13 -6.80
C SER A 64 -7.17 -0.71 -7.93
N SER A 65 -7.63 -1.95 -8.14
CA SER A 65 -7.20 -2.77 -9.27
C SER A 65 -7.79 -2.26 -10.60
N GLU A 66 -9.03 -1.76 -10.58
CA GLU A 66 -9.66 -1.13 -11.74
C GLU A 66 -9.00 0.20 -12.10
N HIS A 67 -8.46 0.93 -11.11
CA HIS A 67 -7.70 2.16 -11.36
C HIS A 67 -6.54 1.92 -12.32
N ALA A 68 -5.82 0.78 -12.21
CA ALA A 68 -4.73 0.45 -13.12
C ALA A 68 -5.21 0.33 -14.57
N LEU A 69 -6.30 -0.38 -14.77
CA LEU A 69 -6.87 -0.60 -16.11
C LEU A 69 -7.42 0.71 -16.70
N TRP A 70 -8.09 1.49 -15.88
CA TRP A 70 -8.63 2.80 -16.29
C TRP A 70 -7.53 3.80 -16.61
N LEU A 71 -6.45 3.81 -15.84
CA LEU A 71 -5.28 4.63 -16.13
C LEU A 71 -4.61 4.22 -17.45
N ASP A 72 -4.56 2.92 -17.78
CA ASP A 72 -4.03 2.45 -19.06
C ASP A 72 -4.91 2.84 -20.25
N GLU A 73 -6.25 2.86 -20.07
CA GLU A 73 -7.20 3.33 -21.09
C GLU A 73 -7.05 4.84 -21.38
N ARG A 74 -6.85 5.64 -20.31
CA ARG A 74 -6.76 7.10 -20.42
C ARG A 74 -5.35 7.59 -20.79
N PHE A 75 -4.33 6.88 -20.34
CA PHE A 75 -2.91 7.22 -20.47
C PHE A 75 -2.12 5.97 -20.86
N PRO A 76 -2.02 5.61 -22.15
CA PRO A 76 -1.44 4.34 -22.58
C PRO A 76 0.08 4.20 -22.36
N GLU A 77 0.78 5.30 -22.14
CA GLU A 77 2.22 5.29 -21.86
C GLU A 77 2.51 4.61 -20.53
N ARG A 78 3.64 3.86 -20.48
CA ARG A 78 4.06 3.10 -19.28
C ARG A 78 2.92 2.22 -18.74
N PRO A 79 2.49 1.20 -19.51
CA PRO A 79 1.30 0.42 -19.17
C PRO A 79 1.48 -0.33 -17.84
N LEU A 80 0.46 -0.26 -17.00
CA LEU A 80 0.37 -0.97 -15.71
C LEU A 80 -0.03 -2.43 -15.91
N CYS A 81 -0.79 -2.70 -16.98
CA CYS A 81 -1.29 -4.01 -17.36
C CYS A 81 -1.09 -4.24 -18.88
N PRO A 82 0.15 -4.49 -19.36
CA PRO A 82 0.44 -4.72 -20.77
C PRO A 82 -0.46 -5.82 -21.36
N SER A 83 -1.02 -5.58 -22.55
CA SER A 83 -2.03 -6.45 -23.19
C SER A 83 -1.55 -7.88 -23.38
N GLY A 84 -0.28 -8.08 -23.77
CA GLY A 84 0.34 -9.41 -23.94
C GLY A 84 0.46 -10.24 -22.66
N HIS A 85 0.29 -9.63 -21.49
CA HIS A 85 0.42 -10.28 -20.18
C HIS A 85 -0.82 -10.12 -19.30
N ARG A 86 -1.90 -9.53 -19.82
CA ARG A 86 -3.09 -9.13 -19.05
C ARG A 86 -3.67 -10.27 -18.21
N GLU A 87 -3.87 -11.44 -18.79
CA GLU A 87 -4.45 -12.59 -18.08
C GLU A 87 -3.59 -13.02 -16.89
N LYS A 88 -2.27 -13.09 -17.09
CA LYS A 88 -1.30 -13.43 -16.05
C LYS A 88 -1.31 -12.39 -14.93
N ILE A 89 -1.30 -11.11 -15.28
CA ILE A 89 -1.30 -9.99 -14.34
C ILE A 89 -2.58 -10.01 -13.50
N LEU A 90 -3.75 -10.13 -14.10
CA LEU A 90 -5.02 -10.14 -13.37
C LEU A 90 -5.15 -11.36 -12.45
N ARG A 91 -4.63 -12.52 -12.85
CA ARG A 91 -4.57 -13.69 -11.97
C ARG A 91 -3.67 -13.46 -10.75
N LEU A 92 -2.49 -12.83 -10.95
CA LEU A 92 -1.56 -12.51 -9.86
C LEU A 92 -2.08 -11.34 -9.00
N ASP A 93 -2.80 -10.37 -9.57
CA ASP A 93 -3.40 -9.28 -8.80
C ASP A 93 -4.42 -9.80 -7.77
N LYS A 94 -5.07 -10.94 -8.07
CA LYS A 94 -5.91 -11.62 -7.09
C LYS A 94 -5.09 -12.10 -5.88
N TRP A 95 -3.91 -12.69 -6.09
CA TRP A 95 -3.00 -13.05 -4.99
C TRP A 95 -2.51 -11.81 -4.24
N VAL A 96 -2.14 -10.74 -4.95
CA VAL A 96 -1.73 -9.47 -4.33
C VAL A 96 -2.84 -8.94 -3.43
N SER A 97 -4.08 -8.92 -3.90
CA SER A 97 -5.21 -8.36 -3.16
C SER A 97 -5.68 -9.25 -2.00
N ASP A 98 -5.83 -10.55 -2.26
CA ASP A 98 -6.47 -11.50 -1.32
C ASP A 98 -5.46 -12.14 -0.34
N THR A 99 -4.15 -12.07 -0.65
CA THR A 99 -3.11 -12.68 0.20
C THR A 99 -2.12 -11.64 0.71
N PHE A 100 -1.39 -10.97 -0.19
CA PHE A 100 -0.33 -10.05 0.22
C PHE A 100 -0.88 -8.83 0.97
N LEU A 101 -1.81 -8.07 0.38
CA LEU A 101 -2.37 -6.86 1.02
C LEU A 101 -3.18 -7.21 2.27
N MET A 102 -3.86 -8.36 2.27
CA MET A 102 -4.58 -8.83 3.45
C MET A 102 -3.63 -9.14 4.62
N SER A 103 -2.46 -9.70 4.36
CA SER A 103 -1.48 -10.04 5.41
C SER A 103 -1.00 -8.82 6.22
N ILE A 104 -1.02 -7.63 5.63
CA ILE A 104 -0.67 -6.38 6.31
C ILE A 104 -1.55 -6.14 7.55
N PHE A 105 -2.79 -6.60 7.50
CA PHE A 105 -3.75 -6.46 8.61
C PHE A 105 -3.62 -7.56 9.68
N ARG A 106 -2.80 -8.59 9.44
CA ARG A 106 -2.62 -9.71 10.37
C ARG A 106 -2.24 -9.24 11.77
N GLY A 107 -1.33 -8.28 11.87
CA GLY A 107 -0.93 -7.70 13.14
C GLY A 107 -2.01 -6.90 13.86
N ALA A 108 -3.06 -6.46 13.16
CA ALA A 108 -4.22 -5.80 13.75
C ALA A 108 -5.27 -6.78 14.25
N ILE A 109 -5.31 -7.98 13.65
CA ILE A 109 -6.33 -9.01 13.94
C ILE A 109 -5.93 -9.85 15.14
N ASP A 110 -4.67 -10.27 15.23
CA ASP A 110 -4.19 -11.22 16.25
C ASP A 110 -3.84 -10.59 17.59
N SER A 111 -3.64 -9.30 17.59
CA SER A 111 -3.01 -8.67 18.73
C SER A 111 -4.07 -8.20 19.73
N GLU A 112 -4.12 -8.82 20.90
CA GLU A 112 -4.51 -8.02 22.06
C GLU A 112 -3.60 -6.79 22.10
N PRO A 113 -4.13 -5.58 22.40
CA PRO A 113 -3.36 -4.34 22.33
C PRO A 113 -2.18 -4.31 23.32
N ASN A 114 -1.12 -5.05 23.00
CA ASN A 114 0.15 -4.98 23.70
C ASN A 114 0.90 -3.69 23.34
N LEU A 115 2.03 -3.42 23.99
CA LEU A 115 2.77 -2.17 23.80
C LEU A 115 3.27 -1.98 22.35
N GLN A 116 3.71 -3.04 21.69
CA GLN A 116 4.16 -3.01 20.28
C GLN A 116 3.01 -2.69 19.33
N TYR A 117 1.86 -3.32 19.52
CA TYR A 117 0.63 -3.02 18.80
C TYR A 117 0.25 -1.54 18.95
N ARG A 118 0.20 -1.05 20.23
CA ARG A 118 -0.16 0.33 20.52
C ARG A 118 0.81 1.32 19.87
N TYR A 119 2.12 1.08 19.95
CA TYR A 119 3.13 1.93 19.31
C TYR A 119 2.89 2.03 17.79
N ARG A 120 2.67 0.90 17.11
CA ARG A 120 2.42 0.83 15.68
C ARG A 120 1.19 1.66 15.28
N PHE A 121 0.09 1.51 15.99
CA PHE A 121 -1.15 2.24 15.69
C PHE A 121 -1.12 3.71 16.12
N TRP A 122 -0.43 4.07 17.17
CA TRP A 122 -0.14 5.48 17.49
C TRP A 122 0.68 6.14 16.40
N ARG A 123 1.69 5.44 15.88
CA ARG A 123 2.49 5.94 14.77
C ARG A 123 1.63 6.14 13.53
N LEU A 124 0.79 5.17 13.16
CA LEU A 124 -0.15 5.30 12.04
C LEU A 124 -1.11 6.48 12.22
N ALA A 125 -1.66 6.69 13.42
CA ALA A 125 -2.50 7.85 13.73
C ALA A 125 -1.75 9.17 13.57
N ALA A 126 -0.47 9.23 13.97
CA ALA A 126 0.38 10.41 13.77
C ALA A 126 0.61 10.70 12.28
N LEU A 127 0.85 9.67 11.46
CA LEU A 127 1.02 9.81 10.01
C LEU A 127 -0.26 10.32 9.32
N VAL A 128 -1.42 9.84 9.72
CA VAL A 128 -2.72 10.36 9.23
C VAL A 128 -2.89 11.82 9.65
N SER A 129 -2.56 12.13 10.92
CA SER A 129 -2.75 13.47 11.48
C SER A 129 -1.86 14.53 10.84
N ALA A 130 -0.80 14.14 10.13
CA ALA A 130 0.04 15.07 9.37
C ALA A 130 -0.72 15.72 8.19
N HIS A 131 -1.74 15.04 7.66
CA HIS A 131 -2.58 15.53 6.58
C HIS A 131 -3.97 15.98 7.05
N THR A 132 -4.56 15.24 8.00
CA THR A 132 -5.89 15.50 8.55
C THR A 132 -5.79 15.57 10.07
N PRO A 133 -5.73 16.77 10.68
CA PRO A 133 -5.54 16.92 12.11
C PRO A 133 -6.55 16.10 12.92
N MET A 134 -6.03 15.33 13.86
CA MET A 134 -6.82 14.47 14.74
C MET A 134 -6.60 14.92 16.19
N PRO A 135 -7.68 15.10 16.99
CA PRO A 135 -7.55 15.43 18.41
C PRO A 135 -6.64 14.44 19.14
N GLU A 136 -5.79 14.93 20.06
CA GLU A 136 -4.83 14.10 20.79
C GLU A 136 -5.49 12.92 21.50
N GLN A 137 -6.62 13.15 22.13
CA GLN A 137 -7.41 12.11 22.81
C GLN A 137 -7.81 10.98 21.86
N ILE A 138 -8.22 11.31 20.63
CA ILE A 138 -8.58 10.33 19.61
C ILE A 138 -7.35 9.56 19.16
N ARG A 139 -6.21 10.25 18.92
CA ARG A 139 -4.95 9.58 18.56
C ARG A 139 -4.51 8.58 19.63
N HIS A 140 -4.68 8.95 20.91
CA HIS A 140 -4.33 8.08 22.03
C HIS A 140 -5.18 6.80 22.06
N LEU A 141 -6.46 6.91 21.76
CA LEU A 141 -7.41 5.79 21.70
C LEU A 141 -7.41 5.04 20.35
N TRP A 142 -6.63 5.50 19.37
CA TRP A 142 -6.62 4.94 18.03
C TRP A 142 -6.36 3.42 17.97
N PRO A 143 -5.41 2.85 18.74
CA PRO A 143 -5.21 1.41 18.80
C PRO A 143 -6.47 0.63 19.19
N ASP A 144 -7.22 1.14 20.14
CA ASP A 144 -8.45 0.49 20.64
C ASP A 144 -9.58 0.60 19.59
N PHE A 145 -9.70 1.72 18.91
CA PHE A 145 -10.64 1.88 17.78
C PHE A 145 -10.33 0.91 16.65
N VAL A 146 -9.06 0.77 16.26
CA VAL A 146 -8.67 -0.15 15.19
C VAL A 146 -8.95 -1.60 15.57
N ALA A 147 -8.61 -2.02 16.80
CA ALA A 147 -8.86 -3.39 17.27
C ALA A 147 -10.36 -3.77 17.22
N GLN A 148 -11.26 -2.79 17.36
CA GLN A 148 -12.69 -3.00 17.37
C GLN A 148 -13.37 -2.71 16.02
N ALA A 149 -12.63 -2.20 15.03
CA ALA A 149 -13.19 -1.77 13.76
C ALA A 149 -13.87 -2.94 13.01
N PRO A 150 -15.11 -2.77 12.51
CA PRO A 150 -15.84 -3.85 11.84
C PRO A 150 -15.08 -4.42 10.63
N PHE A 151 -14.36 -3.58 9.89
CA PHE A 151 -13.57 -4.03 8.74
C PHE A 151 -12.40 -4.94 9.16
N ILE A 152 -11.75 -4.70 10.30
CA ILE A 152 -10.69 -5.57 10.83
C ILE A 152 -11.27 -6.95 11.20
N LYS A 153 -12.42 -6.98 11.83
CA LYS A 153 -13.10 -8.24 12.15
C LYS A 153 -13.46 -9.01 10.88
N ALA A 154 -14.06 -8.34 9.89
CA ALA A 154 -14.41 -8.95 8.62
C ALA A 154 -13.20 -9.46 7.82
N MET A 155 -12.02 -8.82 7.98
CA MET A 155 -10.76 -9.33 7.42
C MET A 155 -10.29 -10.58 8.16
N GLY A 156 -10.41 -10.62 9.48
CA GLY A 156 -10.07 -11.79 10.30
C GLY A 156 -10.84 -13.04 9.90
N GLU A 157 -12.12 -12.89 9.55
CA GLU A 157 -12.96 -14.01 9.08
C GLU A 157 -12.45 -14.66 7.77
N LYS A 158 -11.62 -13.95 7.01
CA LYS A 158 -11.05 -14.40 5.72
C LYS A 158 -9.64 -14.95 5.85
N MET A 159 -9.03 -14.90 7.03
CA MET A 159 -7.66 -15.33 7.27
C MET A 159 -7.60 -16.64 8.03
N ASP A 160 -6.58 -17.45 7.74
CA ASP A 160 -6.20 -18.56 8.61
C ASP A 160 -5.45 -18.01 9.83
N LEU A 161 -6.15 -17.93 10.95
CA LEU A 161 -5.60 -17.44 12.21
C LEU A 161 -4.79 -18.51 12.97
N THR A 162 -4.74 -19.75 12.49
CA THR A 162 -3.90 -20.83 13.08
C THR A 162 -2.44 -20.69 12.67
N GLU A 163 -2.16 -20.07 11.51
CA GLU A 163 -0.80 -19.73 11.07
C GLU A 163 -0.26 -18.57 11.90
N SER A 164 0.95 -18.68 12.45
CA SER A 164 1.55 -17.56 13.18
C SER A 164 1.86 -16.38 12.26
N PRO A 165 1.87 -15.13 12.77
CA PRO A 165 2.25 -13.96 11.96
C PRO A 165 3.64 -14.10 11.33
N ALA A 166 4.60 -14.76 12.02
CA ALA A 166 5.95 -14.98 11.52
C ALA A 166 5.98 -16.00 10.36
N ASP A 167 5.24 -17.12 10.50
CA ASP A 167 5.14 -18.14 9.46
C ASP A 167 4.43 -17.58 8.22
N MET A 168 3.35 -16.82 8.43
CA MET A 168 2.66 -16.11 7.34
C MET A 168 3.59 -15.16 6.60
N ALA A 169 4.36 -14.34 7.31
CA ALA A 169 5.31 -13.40 6.70
C ALA A 169 6.39 -14.15 5.89
N MET A 170 6.90 -15.28 6.42
CA MET A 170 7.88 -16.10 5.74
C MET A 170 7.28 -16.74 4.47
N ARG A 171 6.12 -17.35 4.57
CA ARG A 171 5.40 -17.94 3.42
C ARG A 171 5.14 -16.91 2.32
N ILE A 172 4.61 -15.76 2.67
CA ILE A 172 4.32 -14.69 1.71
C ILE A 172 5.60 -14.16 1.07
N GLY A 173 6.69 -14.05 1.83
CA GLY A 173 8.00 -13.68 1.28
C GLY A 173 8.50 -14.72 0.25
N MET A 174 8.36 -16.00 0.53
CA MET A 174 8.71 -17.08 -0.41
C MET A 174 7.81 -17.07 -1.66
N GLU A 175 6.52 -16.87 -1.50
CA GLU A 175 5.57 -16.74 -2.60
C GLU A 175 5.90 -15.53 -3.48
N LEU A 176 6.22 -14.37 -2.87
CA LEU A 176 6.66 -13.17 -3.59
C LEU A 176 7.93 -13.44 -4.41
N ALA A 177 8.94 -14.08 -3.80
CA ALA A 177 10.16 -14.44 -4.50
C ALA A 177 9.89 -15.38 -5.68
N ALA A 178 8.99 -16.36 -5.51
CA ALA A 178 8.56 -17.26 -6.58
C ALA A 178 7.77 -16.53 -7.68
N HIS A 179 6.96 -15.53 -7.34
CA HIS A 179 6.24 -14.74 -8.34
C HIS A 179 7.14 -13.77 -9.12
N ILE A 180 8.22 -13.27 -8.52
CA ILE A 180 9.28 -12.55 -9.25
C ILE A 180 10.00 -13.54 -10.18
N GLY A 181 10.38 -14.73 -9.65
CA GLY A 181 11.03 -15.78 -10.42
C GLY A 181 12.39 -15.37 -10.96
N GLU A 182 12.68 -15.74 -12.21
CA GLU A 182 13.93 -15.41 -12.92
C GLU A 182 13.87 -14.04 -13.61
N GLY A 183 12.68 -13.41 -13.66
CA GLY A 183 12.52 -12.11 -14.32
C GLY A 183 12.92 -10.94 -13.42
N PRO A 184 13.04 -9.75 -13.99
CA PRO A 184 13.33 -8.54 -13.20
C PRO A 184 12.13 -8.08 -12.36
N TYR A 185 10.89 -8.38 -12.76
CA TYR A 185 9.66 -7.94 -12.10
C TYR A 185 8.67 -9.08 -11.90
N ILE A 186 7.64 -8.82 -11.07
CA ILE A 186 6.64 -9.82 -10.69
C ILE A 186 5.94 -10.39 -11.93
N GLY A 187 5.80 -11.70 -11.96
CA GLY A 187 5.29 -12.43 -13.12
C GLY A 187 6.35 -12.69 -14.20
N GLY A 188 7.65 -12.46 -13.91
CA GLY A 188 8.72 -12.60 -14.89
C GLY A 188 8.61 -11.59 -16.04
N LEU A 189 8.10 -10.39 -15.74
CA LEU A 189 7.94 -9.32 -16.72
C LEU A 189 9.24 -8.53 -16.88
N GLU A 190 9.44 -7.92 -18.06
CA GLU A 190 10.60 -7.08 -18.39
C GLU A 190 10.47 -5.64 -17.87
N GLN A 191 9.26 -5.22 -17.51
CA GLN A 191 8.96 -3.89 -16.98
C GLN A 191 8.04 -4.02 -15.75
N PRO A 192 8.06 -3.04 -14.83
CA PRO A 192 7.12 -3.00 -13.73
C PRO A 192 5.66 -3.01 -14.23
N SER A 193 4.81 -3.63 -13.45
CA SER A 193 3.36 -3.69 -13.67
C SER A 193 2.60 -3.23 -12.43
N MET A 194 1.27 -3.23 -12.50
CA MET A 194 0.42 -2.95 -11.33
C MET A 194 0.73 -3.84 -10.12
N LEU A 195 1.31 -5.03 -10.34
CA LEU A 195 1.67 -5.97 -9.28
C LEU A 195 2.82 -5.43 -8.44
N ASP A 196 3.88 -4.99 -9.11
CA ASP A 196 5.09 -4.43 -8.49
C ASP A 196 4.74 -3.16 -7.71
N LEU A 197 3.94 -2.28 -8.33
CA LEU A 197 3.51 -1.01 -7.78
C LEU A 197 2.50 -1.15 -6.63
N ALA A 198 1.83 -2.30 -6.54
CA ALA A 198 0.97 -2.61 -5.41
C ALA A 198 1.76 -3.11 -4.18
N ILE A 199 2.86 -3.83 -4.37
CA ILE A 199 3.62 -4.47 -3.30
C ILE A 199 4.74 -3.58 -2.78
N PHE A 200 5.54 -2.99 -3.67
CA PHE A 200 6.73 -2.21 -3.30
C PHE A 200 6.46 -1.15 -2.22
N PRO A 201 5.45 -0.25 -2.36
CA PRO A 201 5.22 0.81 -1.37
C PRO A 201 4.82 0.27 0.00
N GLN A 202 4.29 -0.95 0.09
CA GLN A 202 3.93 -1.55 1.36
C GLN A 202 5.17 -2.01 2.13
N LEU A 203 6.12 -2.63 1.44
CA LEU A 203 7.34 -3.11 2.05
C LEU A 203 8.23 -1.96 2.55
N VAL A 204 8.38 -0.89 1.75
CA VAL A 204 9.21 0.25 2.15
C VAL A 204 8.52 1.14 3.19
N PHE A 205 7.20 1.23 3.20
CA PHE A 205 6.44 2.07 4.12
C PHE A 205 6.72 1.76 5.59
N GLY A 206 6.79 0.48 5.95
CA GLY A 206 7.04 0.06 7.33
C GLY A 206 8.33 0.64 7.88
N VAL A 207 9.40 0.54 7.12
CA VAL A 207 10.73 1.01 7.50
C VAL A 207 10.86 2.52 7.40
N MET A 208 10.38 3.12 6.29
CA MET A 208 10.46 4.56 6.08
C MET A 208 9.81 5.35 7.22
N PHE A 209 8.75 4.84 7.82
CA PHE A 209 7.98 5.55 8.83
C PHE A 209 8.04 4.94 10.23
N GLY A 210 9.00 4.06 10.49
CA GLY A 210 9.29 3.53 11.82
C GLY A 210 8.23 2.59 12.38
N LEU A 211 7.52 1.86 11.52
CA LEU A 211 6.63 0.77 11.90
C LEU A 211 7.35 -0.56 11.95
N GLU A 212 8.47 -0.66 11.26
CA GLU A 212 9.39 -1.79 11.22
C GLU A 212 10.81 -1.29 11.38
N GLU A 213 11.64 -2.03 12.10
CA GLU A 213 13.04 -1.67 12.33
C GLU A 213 13.92 -1.91 11.10
N ARG A 214 13.54 -2.88 10.27
CA ARG A 214 14.28 -3.29 9.06
C ARG A 214 13.36 -3.85 7.99
N LEU A 215 13.85 -3.84 6.77
CA LEU A 215 13.19 -4.39 5.59
C LEU A 215 13.34 -5.93 5.56
N SER A 216 12.57 -6.62 6.40
CA SER A 216 12.74 -8.08 6.62
C SER A 216 12.58 -8.90 5.34
N ALA A 217 11.65 -8.55 4.46
CA ALA A 217 11.47 -9.22 3.17
C ALA A 217 12.70 -9.11 2.26
N GLY A 218 13.50 -8.04 2.40
CA GLY A 218 14.73 -7.81 1.64
C GLY A 218 15.90 -8.74 2.00
N GLN A 219 15.76 -9.60 3.00
CA GLN A 219 16.76 -10.64 3.29
C GLN A 219 16.80 -11.72 2.18
N HIS A 220 15.72 -11.89 1.42
CA HIS A 220 15.72 -12.81 0.28
C HIS A 220 16.40 -12.14 -0.93
N PRO A 221 17.44 -12.76 -1.54
CA PRO A 221 18.23 -12.12 -2.60
C PRO A 221 17.42 -11.65 -3.80
N VAL A 222 16.42 -12.43 -4.23
CA VAL A 222 15.52 -12.08 -5.35
C VAL A 222 14.71 -10.84 -5.01
N ILE A 223 14.15 -10.76 -3.80
CA ILE A 223 13.36 -9.62 -3.35
C ILE A 223 14.25 -8.38 -3.19
N LYS A 224 15.46 -8.52 -2.63
CA LYS A 224 16.43 -7.42 -2.52
C LYS A 224 16.74 -6.81 -3.89
N ALA A 225 17.09 -7.65 -4.86
CA ALA A 225 17.39 -7.20 -6.21
C ALA A 225 16.19 -6.52 -6.89
N TRP A 226 14.98 -7.04 -6.68
CA TRP A 226 13.74 -6.45 -7.16
C TRP A 226 13.45 -5.10 -6.48
N LEU A 227 13.59 -4.98 -5.17
CA LEU A 227 13.41 -3.73 -4.42
C LEU A 227 14.33 -2.62 -4.94
N SER A 228 15.61 -2.95 -5.21
CA SER A 228 16.58 -1.99 -5.76
C SER A 228 16.15 -1.48 -7.14
N ARG A 229 15.69 -2.39 -8.02
CA ARG A 229 15.16 -2.00 -9.34
C ARG A 229 13.91 -1.14 -9.24
N MET A 230 12.98 -1.48 -8.32
CA MET A 230 11.74 -0.71 -8.15
C MET A 230 12.01 0.71 -7.66
N ALA A 231 13.01 0.91 -6.82
CA ALA A 231 13.39 2.23 -6.32
C ALA A 231 13.84 3.19 -7.45
N GLU A 232 14.33 2.67 -8.59
CA GLU A 232 14.73 3.48 -9.75
C GLU A 232 13.54 4.04 -10.54
N HIS A 233 12.36 3.44 -10.39
CA HIS A 233 11.14 3.80 -11.14
C HIS A 233 10.21 4.78 -10.41
N LEU A 234 10.44 4.99 -9.12
CA LEU A 234 9.54 5.71 -8.23
C LEU A 234 10.26 6.89 -7.56
N PRO A 235 9.54 7.91 -7.08
CA PRO A 235 10.14 8.99 -6.31
C PRO A 235 10.73 8.47 -4.99
N ALA A 236 11.60 9.25 -4.37
CA ALA A 236 12.23 8.94 -3.10
C ALA A 236 11.21 8.66 -1.97
N ASN A 237 10.03 9.25 -2.06
CA ASN A 237 8.89 8.93 -1.20
C ASN A 237 7.65 8.60 -2.07
N PRO A 238 7.37 7.32 -2.33
CA PRO A 238 6.21 6.90 -3.12
C PRO A 238 4.94 6.70 -2.27
N THR A 239 4.94 7.09 -0.99
CA THR A 239 3.93 6.62 -0.03
C THR A 239 2.79 7.59 0.24
N LEU A 240 2.83 8.80 -0.31
CA LEU A 240 1.85 9.89 -0.08
C LEU A 240 1.88 10.51 1.34
N VAL A 241 2.68 9.98 2.25
CA VAL A 241 2.90 10.59 3.57
C VAL A 241 3.86 11.77 3.43
N ALA A 242 3.66 12.83 4.22
CA ALA A 242 4.55 13.99 4.20
C ALA A 242 6.02 13.61 4.49
N ASP A 243 6.96 14.14 3.70
CA ASP A 243 8.40 13.87 3.83
C ASP A 243 8.95 14.17 5.22
N THR A 244 8.39 15.16 5.89
CA THR A 244 8.75 15.54 7.27
C THR A 244 8.48 14.44 8.31
N MET A 245 7.67 13.45 7.98
CA MET A 245 7.36 12.31 8.84
C MET A 245 8.25 11.10 8.59
N GLN A 246 9.08 11.14 7.54
CA GLN A 246 9.99 10.06 7.17
C GLN A 246 11.14 9.96 8.16
N LEU A 247 11.45 8.76 8.62
CA LEU A 247 12.55 8.46 9.54
C LEU A 247 13.76 7.86 8.83
N MET A 248 13.54 7.19 7.69
CA MET A 248 14.57 6.53 6.91
C MET A 248 14.25 6.66 5.42
N SER A 249 15.24 6.90 4.58
CA SER A 249 15.06 6.87 3.12
C SER A 249 15.00 5.43 2.58
N ILE A 250 14.45 5.26 1.37
CA ILE A 250 14.49 3.95 0.70
C ILE A 250 15.94 3.50 0.47
N SER A 251 16.82 4.42 0.06
CA SER A 251 18.23 4.09 -0.17
C SER A 251 18.92 3.61 1.11
N ASP A 252 18.68 4.25 2.25
CA ASP A 252 19.24 3.82 3.53
C ASP A 252 18.68 2.45 3.96
N ALA A 253 17.37 2.23 3.74
CA ALA A 253 16.72 0.95 4.04
C ALA A 253 17.28 -0.18 3.18
N LEU A 254 17.59 0.07 1.91
CA LEU A 254 18.20 -0.90 1.01
C LEU A 254 19.67 -1.14 1.34
N ALA A 255 20.43 -0.08 1.67
CA ALA A 255 21.83 -0.19 2.10
C ALA A 255 21.98 -1.01 3.39
N ALA A 256 21.00 -0.97 4.29
CA ALA A 256 20.99 -1.77 5.52
C ALA A 256 20.75 -3.28 5.28
N LEU A 257 20.54 -3.72 4.04
CA LEU A 257 20.44 -5.13 3.64
C LEU A 257 21.80 -5.72 3.22
N ASP A 258 22.83 -4.89 3.05
CA ASP A 258 24.19 -5.30 2.75
C ASP A 258 24.95 -5.65 4.02
#